data_84b34b49c0e6e1e974cf2d5413261d33
#
_entry.id   84b34b49c0e6e1e974cf2d5413261d33
#
_cell.length_a   1.000
_cell.length_b   1.000
_cell.length_c   1.000
_cell.angle_alpha   90.00
_cell.angle_beta   90.00
_cell.angle_gamma   90.00
#
_symmetry.space_group_name_H-M   'P 1'
#
loop_
_entity.id
_entity.type
_entity.pdbx_description
1 polymer ?
#
loop_
_entity_poly.entity_id
_entity_poly.type
_entity_poly.pdbx_seq_one_letter_code
_entity_poly.pdbx_strand_id
1 'polypeptide(L)'
;AWGTAQAATDEGRYIEVTGTSEVEIVPDEIHYIIEIKEYFAEEFDGKSKEEDYRTKVPLAQIEEGLREALREAGVPNDAVRTQEIGDYWRESGREFLVSKRFDLTLTDFKQIDRIVRHVDTKGIHTMRIGELKNKDMQLYHQKGKIAALMAAREKAAYLVEALGQKLGGVERIIENGNNGFSPVFTAQSNVSSSDAASFDGFRTIKNHYSMSVRFEILDQ
;
A
#
# COMPACT_ATOMS: atom_id res chain seq x y z
N ALA A 1 -11.82 2.87 65.34
CA ALA A 1 -11.36 2.92 63.95
C ALA A 1 -11.61 1.56 63.29
N TRP A 2 -12.63 1.50 62.46
CA TRP A 2 -12.96 0.28 61.72
C TRP A 2 -12.23 0.35 60.38
N GLY A 3 -11.17 -0.43 60.25
CA GLY A 3 -10.49 -0.63 58.98
C GLY A 3 -11.35 -1.48 58.07
N THR A 4 -11.82 -0.95 56.98
CA THR A 4 -12.39 -1.70 55.89
C THR A 4 -11.24 -2.47 55.23
N ALA A 5 -11.15 -3.76 55.51
CA ALA A 5 -10.29 -4.65 54.74
C ALA A 5 -10.88 -4.68 53.30
N GLN A 6 -10.19 -4.04 52.38
CA GLN A 6 -10.50 -4.17 50.98
C GLN A 6 -10.10 -5.59 50.59
N ALA A 7 -11.09 -6.42 50.29
CA ALA A 7 -10.83 -7.76 49.76
C ALA A 7 -10.01 -7.59 48.48
N ALA A 8 -8.79 -8.15 48.51
CA ALA A 8 -8.02 -8.30 47.26
C ALA A 8 -8.88 -9.15 46.32
N THR A 9 -9.21 -8.63 45.16
CA THR A 9 -9.83 -9.42 44.09
C THR A 9 -8.86 -10.55 43.78
N ASP A 10 -9.26 -11.77 44.04
CA ASP A 10 -8.52 -12.96 43.68
C ASP A 10 -8.50 -13.04 42.15
N GLU A 11 -7.50 -12.44 41.57
CA GLU A 11 -7.20 -12.67 40.15
C GLU A 11 -6.66 -14.08 40.05
N GLY A 12 -7.46 -15.00 39.50
CA GLY A 12 -7.04 -16.38 39.31
C GLY A 12 -5.74 -16.48 38.53
N ARG A 13 -5.15 -17.65 38.52
CA ARG A 13 -3.92 -17.91 37.77
C ARG A 13 -4.19 -17.77 36.26
N TYR A 14 -3.39 -16.96 35.59
CA TYR A 14 -3.54 -16.74 34.16
C TYR A 14 -2.19 -16.58 33.47
N ILE A 15 -2.22 -16.75 32.15
CA ILE A 15 -1.15 -16.37 31.25
C ILE A 15 -1.70 -15.39 30.22
N GLU A 16 -0.96 -14.35 29.95
CA GLU A 16 -1.30 -13.38 28.92
C GLU A 16 -0.17 -13.33 27.90
N VAL A 17 -0.52 -13.55 26.64
CA VAL A 17 0.45 -13.62 25.54
C VAL A 17 -0.06 -12.84 24.33
N THR A 18 0.86 -12.43 23.49
CA THR A 18 0.52 -11.81 22.21
C THR A 18 0.88 -12.75 21.08
N GLY A 19 -0.09 -13.03 20.24
CA GLY A 19 0.09 -13.74 18.98
C GLY A 19 0.04 -12.78 17.80
N THR A 20 0.84 -13.05 16.82
CA THR A 20 0.91 -12.24 15.59
C THR A 20 0.77 -13.11 14.37
N SER A 21 0.32 -12.50 13.28
CA SER A 21 0.29 -13.12 11.96
C SER A 21 0.55 -12.07 10.88
N GLU A 22 0.95 -12.54 9.72
CA GLU A 22 1.10 -11.73 8.52
C GLU A 22 0.33 -12.40 7.39
N VAL A 23 -0.43 -11.62 6.64
CA VAL A 23 -1.11 -12.09 5.44
C VAL A 23 -0.59 -11.29 4.26
N GLU A 24 -0.18 -11.99 3.22
CA GLU A 24 0.28 -11.41 1.97
C GLU A 24 -0.82 -11.58 0.92
N ILE A 25 -1.29 -10.47 0.36
CA ILE A 25 -2.44 -10.42 -0.53
C ILE A 25 -1.99 -9.88 -1.88
N VAL A 26 -2.25 -10.64 -2.94
CA VAL A 26 -2.04 -10.16 -4.30
C VAL A 26 -3.22 -9.26 -4.67
N PRO A 27 -2.98 -7.99 -5.03
CA PRO A 27 -4.07 -7.10 -5.41
C PRO A 27 -4.72 -7.55 -6.73
N ASP A 28 -6.03 -7.42 -6.80
CA ASP A 28 -6.81 -7.61 -8.03
C ASP A 28 -7.22 -6.28 -8.67
N GLU A 29 -7.03 -5.19 -7.97
CA GLU A 29 -7.23 -3.83 -8.46
C GLU A 29 -6.07 -2.94 -8.03
N ILE A 30 -5.46 -2.30 -9.02
CA ILE A 30 -4.30 -1.43 -8.85
C ILE A 30 -4.65 -0.06 -9.41
N HIS A 31 -4.57 0.98 -8.58
CA HIS A 31 -4.72 2.35 -9.03
C HIS A 31 -3.35 2.90 -9.40
N TYR A 32 -3.18 3.22 -10.67
CA TYR A 32 -1.95 3.82 -11.18
C TYR A 32 -2.21 5.28 -11.53
N ILE A 33 -1.48 6.16 -10.88
CA ILE A 33 -1.70 7.60 -10.98
C ILE A 33 -0.67 8.20 -11.94
N ILE A 34 -1.16 8.83 -13.00
CA ILE A 34 -0.33 9.54 -13.98
C ILE A 34 -0.71 11.00 -13.94
N GLU A 35 0.28 11.84 -13.73
CA GLU A 35 0.12 13.28 -13.81
C GLU A 35 0.88 13.81 -15.04
N ILE A 36 0.16 14.49 -15.91
CA ILE A 36 0.72 15.18 -17.06
C ILE A 36 0.76 16.69 -16.82
N LYS A 37 1.71 17.34 -17.43
CA LYS A 37 1.92 18.77 -17.27
C LYS A 37 2.42 19.37 -18.58
N GLU A 38 1.93 20.54 -18.91
CA GLU A 38 2.45 21.32 -20.04
C GLU A 38 3.95 21.56 -19.86
N TYR A 39 4.66 21.65 -20.95
CA TYR A 39 6.09 21.91 -20.96
C TYR A 39 6.45 22.71 -22.22
N PHE A 40 7.67 23.21 -22.26
CA PHE A 40 8.21 23.88 -23.44
C PHE A 40 9.09 22.91 -24.23
N ALA A 41 8.87 22.85 -25.54
CA ALA A 41 9.63 21.96 -26.42
C ALA A 41 11.15 22.13 -26.27
N GLU A 42 11.58 23.36 -26.02
CA GLU A 42 12.99 23.70 -25.83
C GLU A 42 13.63 23.08 -24.60
N GLU A 43 12.83 22.65 -23.61
CA GLU A 43 13.35 21.94 -22.43
C GLU A 43 14.08 20.63 -22.79
N PHE A 44 13.75 20.07 -23.94
CA PHE A 44 14.28 18.77 -24.38
C PHE A 44 15.21 18.87 -25.60
N ASP A 45 15.59 20.07 -26.06
CA ASP A 45 16.49 20.24 -27.19
C ASP A 45 17.98 20.11 -26.83
N GLY A 46 18.29 20.07 -25.53
CA GLY A 46 19.65 19.90 -25.02
C GLY A 46 20.57 21.12 -25.16
N LYS A 47 20.04 22.25 -25.63
CA LYS A 47 20.86 23.44 -25.90
C LYS A 47 20.23 24.76 -25.50
N SER A 48 18.90 24.88 -25.44
CA SER A 48 18.22 26.10 -25.07
C SER A 48 18.31 26.37 -23.57
N LYS A 49 18.42 27.63 -23.20
CA LYS A 49 18.36 28.09 -21.83
C LYS A 49 16.90 28.33 -21.43
N GLU A 50 16.59 28.25 -20.15
CA GLU A 50 15.25 28.46 -19.64
C GLU A 50 14.62 29.78 -20.05
N GLU A 51 15.42 30.85 -20.12
CA GLU A 51 14.99 32.16 -20.58
C GLU A 51 14.55 32.22 -22.06
N ASP A 52 14.97 31.22 -22.84
CA ASP A 52 14.67 31.13 -24.28
C ASP A 52 13.50 30.17 -24.57
N TYR A 53 12.86 29.61 -23.55
CA TYR A 53 11.72 28.71 -23.69
C TYR A 53 10.49 29.49 -24.20
N ARG A 54 9.96 29.11 -25.35
CA ARG A 54 8.85 29.82 -26.03
C ARG A 54 7.74 28.91 -26.53
N THR A 55 8.06 27.67 -26.88
CA THR A 55 7.13 26.76 -27.54
C THR A 55 6.46 25.87 -26.52
N LYS A 56 5.31 26.30 -26.00
CA LYS A 56 4.52 25.50 -25.06
C LYS A 56 3.82 24.37 -25.79
N VAL A 57 3.99 23.15 -25.29
CA VAL A 57 3.23 22.01 -25.75
C VAL A 57 1.96 21.91 -24.89
N PRO A 58 0.78 22.07 -25.52
CA PRO A 58 -0.47 22.20 -24.80
C PRO A 58 -0.90 20.86 -24.18
N LEU A 59 -1.64 20.95 -23.07
CA LEU A 59 -2.12 19.79 -22.32
C LEU A 59 -2.93 18.82 -23.21
N ALA A 60 -3.77 19.33 -24.08
CA ALA A 60 -4.58 18.52 -24.97
C ALA A 60 -3.74 17.59 -25.87
N GLN A 61 -2.62 18.08 -26.35
CA GLN A 61 -1.69 17.29 -27.17
C GLN A 61 -1.00 16.20 -26.33
N ILE A 62 -0.59 16.54 -25.11
CA ILE A 62 0.03 15.59 -24.18
C ILE A 62 -0.96 14.50 -23.79
N GLU A 63 -2.20 14.87 -23.47
CA GLU A 63 -3.27 13.92 -23.14
C GLU A 63 -3.58 12.97 -24.29
N GLU A 64 -3.66 13.48 -25.51
CA GLU A 64 -3.90 12.66 -26.70
C GLU A 64 -2.79 11.62 -26.89
N GLY A 65 -1.54 12.04 -26.77
CA GLY A 65 -0.40 11.14 -26.84
C GLY A 65 -0.40 10.09 -25.72
N LEU A 66 -0.74 10.48 -24.51
CA LEU A 66 -0.88 9.57 -23.38
C LEU A 66 -1.99 8.53 -23.62
N ARG A 67 -3.17 8.98 -24.07
CA ARG A 67 -4.29 8.08 -24.31
C ARG A 67 -3.99 7.09 -25.44
N GLU A 68 -3.28 7.48 -26.45
CA GLU A 68 -2.81 6.61 -27.52
C GLU A 68 -1.81 5.57 -26.99
N ALA A 69 -0.84 6.00 -26.19
CA ALA A 69 0.13 5.11 -25.57
C ALA A 69 -0.55 4.09 -24.64
N LEU A 70 -1.55 4.51 -23.86
CA LEU A 70 -2.34 3.63 -23.00
C LEU A 70 -3.12 2.59 -23.82
N ARG A 71 -3.68 2.99 -24.94
CA ARG A 71 -4.39 2.09 -25.85
C ARG A 71 -3.45 1.05 -26.43
N GLU A 72 -2.25 1.43 -26.86
CA GLU A 72 -1.23 0.51 -27.34
C GLU A 72 -0.73 -0.43 -26.25
N ALA A 73 -0.71 0.02 -25.00
CA ALA A 73 -0.36 -0.79 -23.83
C ALA A 73 -1.49 -1.73 -23.40
N GLY A 74 -2.65 -1.69 -24.06
CA GLY A 74 -3.79 -2.53 -23.75
C GLY A 74 -4.66 -2.05 -22.60
N VAL A 75 -4.56 -0.79 -22.22
CA VAL A 75 -5.41 -0.18 -21.19
C VAL A 75 -6.67 0.38 -21.84
N PRO A 76 -7.86 -0.16 -21.51
CA PRO A 76 -9.10 0.31 -22.08
C PRO A 76 -9.42 1.74 -21.62
N ASN A 77 -10.11 2.49 -22.49
CA ASN A 77 -10.40 3.90 -22.21
C ASN A 77 -11.28 4.10 -20.97
N ASP A 78 -12.17 3.14 -20.65
CA ASP A 78 -13.01 3.16 -19.47
C ASP A 78 -12.24 2.92 -18.15
N ALA A 79 -11.02 2.42 -18.24
CA ALA A 79 -10.13 2.28 -17.09
C ALA A 79 -9.42 3.59 -16.70
N VAL A 80 -9.53 4.63 -17.52
CA VAL A 80 -8.85 5.91 -17.35
C VAL A 80 -9.85 6.96 -16.86
N ARG A 81 -9.66 7.45 -15.65
CA ARG A 81 -10.49 8.48 -15.05
C ARG A 81 -9.68 9.74 -14.76
N THR A 82 -10.22 10.89 -15.11
CA THR A 82 -9.64 12.17 -14.68
C THR A 82 -9.90 12.36 -13.18
N GLN A 83 -8.83 12.56 -12.43
CA GLN A 83 -8.90 12.75 -10.98
C GLN A 83 -8.85 14.22 -10.60
N GLU A 84 -7.98 14.99 -11.25
CA GLU A 84 -7.74 16.38 -10.90
C GLU A 84 -7.19 17.15 -12.10
N ILE A 85 -7.54 18.44 -12.17
CA ILE A 85 -6.94 19.41 -13.07
C ILE A 85 -6.30 20.48 -12.19
N GLY A 86 -5.00 20.72 -12.36
CA GLY A 86 -4.25 21.67 -11.55
C GLY A 86 -3.44 22.65 -12.41
N ASP A 87 -3.06 23.76 -11.80
CA ASP A 87 -2.19 24.76 -12.39
C ASP A 87 -0.88 24.83 -11.64
N TYR A 88 0.22 24.99 -12.38
CA TYR A 88 1.54 25.17 -11.80
C TYR A 88 2.10 26.56 -12.09
N TRP A 89 2.65 27.16 -11.06
CA TRP A 89 3.41 28.40 -11.20
C TRP A 89 4.83 28.12 -11.70
N ARG A 90 5.31 28.98 -12.58
CA ARG A 90 6.73 29.03 -12.90
C ARG A 90 7.42 30.06 -12.00
N GLU A 91 8.53 29.67 -11.41
CA GLU A 91 9.30 30.52 -10.49
C GLU A 91 9.76 31.86 -11.12
N SER A 92 9.85 31.94 -12.43
CA SER A 92 10.32 33.11 -13.15
C SER A 92 9.24 34.11 -13.62
N GLY A 93 8.02 34.03 -13.04
CA GLY A 93 6.94 34.95 -13.37
C GLY A 93 6.36 34.80 -14.79
N ARG A 94 6.58 33.66 -15.43
CA ARG A 94 6.07 33.34 -16.75
C ARG A 94 4.73 32.59 -16.64
N GLU A 95 4.14 32.32 -17.82
CA GLU A 95 2.85 31.67 -17.96
C GLU A 95 2.62 30.46 -17.05
N PHE A 96 1.39 30.31 -16.58
CA PHE A 96 0.93 29.09 -15.90
C PHE A 96 1.05 27.89 -16.82
N LEU A 97 1.52 26.79 -16.28
CA LEU A 97 1.47 25.50 -16.93
C LEU A 97 0.34 24.69 -16.33
N VAL A 98 -0.53 24.17 -17.18
CA VAL A 98 -1.68 23.38 -16.74
C VAL A 98 -1.26 21.92 -16.56
N SER A 99 -1.78 21.29 -15.54
CA SER A 99 -1.58 19.88 -15.27
C SER A 99 -2.90 19.13 -15.17
N LYS A 100 -2.84 17.82 -15.35
CA LYS A 100 -3.99 16.94 -15.21
C LYS A 100 -3.54 15.61 -14.63
N ARG A 101 -4.32 15.09 -13.72
CA ARG A 101 -4.03 13.82 -13.06
C ARG A 101 -5.07 12.80 -13.46
N PHE A 102 -4.59 11.61 -13.81
CA PHE A 102 -5.43 10.46 -14.17
C PHE A 102 -5.23 9.34 -13.16
N ASP A 103 -6.33 8.69 -12.85
CA ASP A 103 -6.36 7.46 -12.06
C ASP A 103 -6.72 6.31 -13.03
N LEU A 104 -5.78 5.41 -13.22
CA LEU A 104 -5.96 4.22 -14.03
C LEU A 104 -6.28 3.04 -13.12
N THR A 105 -7.36 2.34 -13.44
CA THR A 105 -7.72 1.10 -12.76
C THR A 105 -7.15 -0.09 -13.54
N LEU A 106 -6.12 -0.69 -12.99
CA LEU A 106 -5.42 -1.83 -13.57
C LEU A 106 -5.71 -3.10 -12.77
N THR A 107 -5.51 -4.24 -13.39
CA THR A 107 -5.74 -5.56 -12.76
C THR A 107 -4.45 -6.34 -12.51
N ASP A 108 -3.36 -5.94 -13.16
CA ASP A 108 -2.09 -6.64 -13.14
C ASP A 108 -0.93 -5.63 -13.23
N PHE A 109 0.11 -5.84 -12.45
CA PHE A 109 1.32 -5.01 -12.50
C PHE A 109 2.05 -5.05 -13.84
N LYS A 110 1.87 -6.10 -14.63
CA LYS A 110 2.44 -6.18 -15.99
C LYS A 110 1.93 -5.09 -16.91
N GLN A 111 0.72 -4.59 -16.66
CA GLN A 111 0.17 -3.46 -17.41
C GLN A 111 1.00 -2.19 -17.21
N ILE A 112 1.56 -2.00 -16.01
CA ILE A 112 2.45 -0.86 -15.71
C ILE A 112 3.70 -0.93 -16.57
N ASP A 113 4.31 -2.10 -16.72
CA ASP A 113 5.51 -2.29 -17.57
C ASP A 113 5.21 -1.92 -19.01
N ARG A 114 4.04 -2.31 -19.52
CA ARG A 114 3.61 -1.97 -20.88
C ARG A 114 3.37 -0.47 -21.04
N ILE A 115 2.74 0.17 -20.05
CA ILE A 115 2.51 1.61 -20.06
C ILE A 115 3.85 2.36 -20.13
N VAL A 116 4.79 2.02 -19.26
CA VAL A 116 6.10 2.68 -19.19
C VAL A 116 6.86 2.57 -20.50
N ARG A 117 6.72 1.46 -21.23
CA ARG A 117 7.38 1.27 -22.53
C ARG A 117 6.77 2.11 -23.66
N HIS A 118 5.50 2.46 -23.56
CA HIS A 118 4.77 3.14 -24.65
C HIS A 118 4.62 4.63 -24.46
N VAL A 119 4.71 5.14 -23.23
CA VAL A 119 4.53 6.57 -22.96
C VAL A 119 5.74 7.39 -23.41
N ASP A 120 5.47 8.57 -23.96
CA ASP A 120 6.50 9.59 -24.14
C ASP A 120 6.71 10.29 -22.79
N THR A 121 7.94 10.26 -22.28
CA THR A 121 8.26 10.84 -20.97
C THR A 121 8.14 12.36 -20.94
N LYS A 122 8.14 13.01 -22.07
CA LYS A 122 7.90 14.46 -22.19
C LYS A 122 6.45 14.77 -21.82
N GLY A 123 6.27 15.66 -20.90
CA GLY A 123 4.94 15.99 -20.39
C GLY A 123 4.43 15.08 -19.28
N ILE A 124 5.07 13.96 -19.01
CA ILE A 124 4.80 13.16 -17.82
C ILE A 124 5.50 13.81 -16.63
N HIS A 125 4.70 14.25 -15.66
CA HIS A 125 5.24 14.84 -14.44
C HIS A 125 5.52 13.79 -13.39
N THR A 126 4.54 12.92 -13.12
CA THR A 126 4.70 11.78 -12.21
C THR A 126 3.94 10.56 -12.70
N MET A 127 4.47 9.40 -12.38
CA MET A 127 3.78 8.12 -12.49
C MET A 127 4.04 7.33 -11.21
N ARG A 128 2.99 6.93 -10.52
CA ARG A 128 3.11 6.22 -9.25
C ARG A 128 1.97 5.26 -9.01
N ILE A 129 2.23 4.24 -8.22
CA ILE A 129 1.18 3.36 -7.73
C ILE A 129 0.46 4.08 -6.59
N GLY A 130 -0.86 4.15 -6.70
CA GLY A 130 -1.75 4.63 -5.67
C GLY A 130 -2.27 3.48 -4.81
N GLU A 131 -3.58 3.39 -4.67
CA GLU A 131 -4.22 2.38 -3.84
C GLU A 131 -4.17 1.00 -4.48
N LEU A 132 -3.91 -0.01 -3.66
CA LEU A 132 -4.00 -1.42 -4.02
C LEU A 132 -5.22 -2.01 -3.32
N LYS A 133 -6.05 -2.75 -4.05
CA LYS A 133 -7.28 -3.33 -3.51
C LYS A 133 -7.36 -4.82 -3.83
N ASN A 134 -8.14 -5.51 -3.02
CA ASN A 134 -8.58 -6.87 -3.29
C ASN A 134 -10.04 -7.00 -2.85
N LYS A 135 -10.87 -7.60 -3.69
CA LYS A 135 -12.31 -7.78 -3.42
C LYS A 135 -12.59 -8.61 -2.16
N ASP A 136 -11.68 -9.49 -1.78
CA ASP A 136 -11.79 -10.40 -0.63
C ASP A 136 -11.03 -9.87 0.60
N MET A 137 -10.76 -8.58 0.68
CA MET A 137 -9.96 -7.99 1.76
C MET A 137 -10.52 -8.32 3.15
N GLN A 138 -11.84 -8.26 3.32
CA GLN A 138 -12.47 -8.60 4.61
C GLN A 138 -12.23 -10.05 5.02
N LEU A 139 -12.25 -10.97 4.05
CA LEU A 139 -11.97 -12.38 4.31
C LEU A 139 -10.50 -12.56 4.73
N TYR A 140 -9.58 -11.87 4.10
CA TYR A 140 -8.16 -11.91 4.48
C TYR A 140 -7.91 -11.33 5.86
N HIS A 141 -8.60 -10.24 6.23
CA HIS A 141 -8.54 -9.68 7.58
C HIS A 141 -9.03 -10.71 8.62
N GLN A 142 -10.14 -11.36 8.35
CA GLN A 142 -10.69 -12.39 9.23
C GLN A 142 -9.69 -13.55 9.43
N LYS A 143 -9.14 -14.05 8.35
CA LYS A 143 -8.13 -15.13 8.41
C LYS A 143 -6.89 -14.71 9.17
N GLY A 144 -6.40 -13.51 8.96
CA GLY A 144 -5.23 -12.96 9.64
C GLY A 144 -5.45 -12.83 11.15
N LYS A 145 -6.61 -12.32 11.55
CA LYS A 145 -6.98 -12.20 12.97
C LYS A 145 -7.08 -13.56 13.66
N ILE A 146 -7.71 -14.52 13.00
CA ILE A 146 -7.83 -15.89 13.52
C ILE A 146 -6.44 -16.53 13.64
N ALA A 147 -5.58 -16.36 12.65
CA ALA A 147 -4.21 -16.89 12.71
C ALA A 147 -3.42 -16.29 13.88
N ALA A 148 -3.59 -15.00 14.16
CA ALA A 148 -2.96 -14.34 15.31
C ALA A 148 -3.47 -14.91 16.64
N LEU A 149 -4.78 -15.18 16.76
CA LEU A 149 -5.37 -15.82 17.93
C LEU A 149 -4.82 -17.25 18.12
N MET A 150 -4.71 -18.02 17.06
CA MET A 150 -4.17 -19.37 17.12
C MET A 150 -2.69 -19.36 17.51
N ALA A 151 -1.92 -18.39 17.02
CA ALA A 151 -0.52 -18.21 17.42
C ALA A 151 -0.39 -17.88 18.92
N ALA A 152 -1.28 -17.05 19.46
CA ALA A 152 -1.32 -16.75 20.88
C ALA A 152 -1.65 -18.00 21.71
N ARG A 153 -2.65 -18.77 21.30
CA ARG A 153 -3.04 -20.00 21.99
C ARG A 153 -1.91 -21.04 22.01
N GLU A 154 -1.27 -21.26 20.88
CA GLU A 154 -0.13 -22.18 20.79
C GLU A 154 1.02 -21.74 21.70
N LYS A 155 1.35 -20.45 21.70
CA LYS A 155 2.38 -19.89 22.58
C LYS A 155 2.03 -20.08 24.05
N ALA A 156 0.82 -19.75 24.45
CA ALA A 156 0.35 -19.94 25.84
C ALA A 156 0.41 -21.41 26.25
N ALA A 157 -0.01 -22.32 25.37
CA ALA A 157 -0.01 -23.75 25.64
C ALA A 157 1.41 -24.30 25.92
N TYR A 158 2.38 -24.04 25.03
CA TYR A 158 3.72 -24.57 25.26
C TYR A 158 4.42 -23.94 26.47
N LEU A 159 4.11 -22.69 26.78
CA LEU A 159 4.69 -22.05 27.98
C LEU A 159 4.16 -22.64 29.29
N VAL A 160 2.86 -22.84 29.39
CA VAL A 160 2.30 -23.44 30.63
C VAL A 160 2.64 -24.93 30.77
N GLU A 161 2.70 -25.66 29.66
CA GLU A 161 3.11 -27.07 29.65
C GLU A 161 4.56 -27.25 30.08
N ALA A 162 5.44 -26.33 29.71
CA ALA A 162 6.85 -26.32 30.15
C ALA A 162 6.97 -26.21 31.66
N LEU A 163 5.97 -25.67 32.34
CA LEU A 163 5.92 -25.53 33.80
C LEU A 163 5.04 -26.59 34.46
N GLY A 164 4.63 -27.62 33.72
CA GLY A 164 3.82 -28.72 34.23
C GLY A 164 2.36 -28.38 34.48
N GLN A 165 1.84 -27.37 33.79
CA GLN A 165 0.45 -26.93 33.93
C GLN A 165 -0.30 -27.16 32.61
N LYS A 166 -1.61 -26.94 32.63
CA LYS A 166 -2.47 -27.01 31.44
C LYS A 166 -3.06 -25.66 31.12
N LEU A 167 -3.22 -25.38 29.82
CA LEU A 167 -3.93 -24.20 29.37
C LEU A 167 -5.43 -24.37 29.58
N GLY A 168 -6.05 -23.39 30.23
CA GLY A 168 -7.49 -23.31 30.41
C GLY A 168 -8.19 -22.50 29.35
N GLY A 169 -9.38 -22.04 29.65
CA GLY A 169 -10.21 -21.21 28.73
C GLY A 169 -9.70 -19.79 28.57
N VAL A 170 -10.21 -19.16 27.55
CA VAL A 170 -9.95 -17.73 27.26
C VAL A 170 -10.70 -16.87 28.26
N GLU A 171 -10.01 -15.95 28.90
CA GLU A 171 -10.59 -14.95 29.79
C GLU A 171 -10.75 -13.57 29.16
N ARG A 172 -9.81 -13.19 28.27
CA ARG A 172 -9.80 -11.87 27.65
C ARG A 172 -9.08 -11.91 26.31
N ILE A 173 -9.66 -11.21 25.34
CA ILE A 173 -9.05 -11.00 24.03
C ILE A 173 -9.00 -9.49 23.77
N ILE A 174 -7.81 -9.00 23.41
CA ILE A 174 -7.62 -7.64 22.94
C ILE A 174 -7.08 -7.70 21.53
N GLU A 175 -7.82 -7.12 20.61
CA GLU A 175 -7.31 -6.86 19.27
C GLU A 175 -6.38 -5.64 19.35
N ASN A 176 -5.09 -5.86 19.12
CA ASN A 176 -4.13 -4.78 19.11
C ASN A 176 -4.27 -4.04 17.77
N GLY A 177 -4.60 -2.77 17.87
CA GLY A 177 -4.76 -1.95 16.69
C GLY A 177 -3.42 -1.72 16.03
N ASN A 178 -3.17 -2.45 14.97
CA ASN A 178 -2.27 -1.99 13.95
C ASN A 178 -3.14 -1.48 12.80
N ASN A 179 -3.63 -0.29 12.96
CA ASN A 179 -4.44 0.40 11.96
C ASN A 179 -3.56 0.96 10.82
N GLY A 180 -2.33 0.53 10.76
CA GLY A 180 -1.44 0.82 9.67
C GLY A 180 -1.73 -0.07 8.47
N PHE A 181 -2.70 0.30 7.66
CA PHE A 181 -2.69 -0.05 6.26
C PHE A 181 -1.46 0.64 5.65
N SER A 182 -0.32 0.01 5.77
CA SER A 182 0.86 0.40 5.04
C SER A 182 0.97 -0.57 3.87
N PRO A 183 0.74 -0.14 2.65
CA PRO A 183 1.29 -0.86 1.52
C PRO A 183 2.80 -0.79 1.69
N VAL A 184 3.37 -1.82 2.26
CA VAL A 184 4.82 -1.93 2.34
C VAL A 184 5.27 -2.27 0.93
N PHE A 185 5.66 -1.24 0.21
CA PHE A 185 6.47 -1.42 -0.97
C PHE A 185 7.84 -1.90 -0.48
N THR A 186 8.05 -3.19 -0.46
CA THR A 186 9.40 -3.70 -0.32
C THR A 186 10.14 -3.38 -1.62
N ALA A 187 10.59 -2.15 -1.72
CA ALA A 187 11.64 -1.80 -2.64
C ALA A 187 12.90 -2.48 -2.12
N GLN A 188 13.15 -3.68 -2.55
CA GLN A 188 14.47 -4.27 -2.39
C GLN A 188 15.38 -3.55 -3.37
N SER A 189 16.11 -2.58 -2.86
CA SER A 189 16.94 -1.63 -3.58
C SER A 189 18.27 -2.24 -4.04
N ASN A 190 18.26 -3.41 -4.68
CA ASN A 190 19.46 -3.97 -5.28
C ASN A 190 19.16 -4.71 -6.57
N VAL A 191 18.47 -4.05 -7.48
CA VAL A 191 18.42 -4.53 -8.86
C VAL A 191 19.27 -3.60 -9.71
N SER A 192 20.40 -4.08 -10.09
CA SER A 192 21.20 -3.43 -11.12
C SER A 192 20.40 -3.37 -12.41
N SER A 193 20.42 -2.23 -13.03
CA SER A 193 19.57 -1.71 -14.10
C SER A 193 19.67 -2.41 -15.46
N SER A 194 19.77 -3.71 -15.55
CA SER A 194 19.94 -4.35 -16.87
C SER A 194 18.82 -5.27 -17.32
N ASP A 195 17.89 -5.64 -16.47
CA ASP A 195 16.70 -6.36 -16.87
C ASP A 195 15.47 -5.58 -16.43
N ALA A 196 14.54 -5.36 -17.37
CA ALA A 196 13.21 -4.88 -17.05
C ALA A 196 12.61 -5.84 -16.03
N ALA A 197 12.89 -5.60 -14.76
CA ALA A 197 12.39 -6.40 -13.68
C ALA A 197 10.87 -6.35 -13.75
N SER A 198 10.28 -7.46 -14.08
CA SER A 198 8.86 -7.66 -13.97
C SER A 198 8.47 -7.25 -12.54
N PHE A 199 7.53 -6.32 -12.40
CA PHE A 199 6.98 -5.93 -11.10
C PHE A 199 6.18 -7.08 -10.45
N ASP A 200 6.01 -8.19 -11.17
CA ASP A 200 5.40 -9.41 -10.66
C ASP A 200 6.23 -9.98 -9.51
N GLY A 201 5.64 -10.09 -8.36
CA GLY A 201 6.22 -10.70 -7.17
C GLY A 201 6.80 -9.72 -6.15
N PHE A 202 6.94 -8.43 -6.48
CA PHE A 202 7.50 -7.45 -5.55
C PHE A 202 6.47 -6.57 -4.85
N ARG A 203 5.19 -6.62 -5.26
CA ARG A 203 4.16 -5.72 -4.77
C ARG A 203 2.92 -6.48 -4.38
N THR A 204 2.91 -6.89 -3.13
CA THR A 204 1.75 -7.45 -2.46
C THR A 204 1.30 -6.52 -1.34
N ILE A 205 0.06 -6.66 -0.94
CA ILE A 205 -0.46 -6.01 0.25
C ILE A 205 -0.06 -6.89 1.42
N LYS A 206 0.76 -6.36 2.35
CA LYS A 206 1.13 -7.06 3.58
C LYS A 206 0.37 -6.48 4.75
N ASN A 207 -0.45 -7.30 5.38
CA ASN A 207 -1.17 -6.94 6.59
C ASN A 207 -0.66 -7.75 7.78
N HIS A 208 -0.41 -7.03 8.88
CA HIS A 208 0.01 -7.62 10.15
C HIS A 208 -1.14 -7.56 11.13
N TYR A 209 -1.30 -8.63 11.90
CA TYR A 209 -2.33 -8.74 12.92
C TYR A 209 -1.70 -9.12 14.25
N SER A 210 -2.22 -8.56 15.32
CA SER A 210 -1.72 -8.81 16.67
C SER A 210 -2.90 -8.94 17.63
N MET A 211 -2.91 -10.00 18.39
CA MET A 211 -3.92 -10.31 19.40
C MET A 211 -3.26 -10.60 20.73
N SER A 212 -3.67 -9.89 21.77
CA SER A 212 -3.28 -10.21 23.15
C SER A 212 -4.40 -10.99 23.79
N VAL A 213 -4.06 -12.17 24.30
CA VAL A 213 -5.05 -13.12 24.84
C VAL A 213 -4.63 -13.57 26.23
N ARG A 214 -5.58 -13.52 27.17
CA ARG A 214 -5.43 -14.05 28.52
C ARG A 214 -6.15 -15.39 28.64
N PHE A 215 -5.44 -16.38 29.13
CA PHE A 215 -5.96 -17.72 29.36
C PHE A 215 -5.83 -18.08 30.84
N GLU A 216 -6.78 -18.86 31.34
CA GLU A 216 -6.70 -19.49 32.61
C GLU A 216 -5.61 -20.55 32.61
N ILE A 217 -4.91 -20.74 33.76
CA ILE A 217 -3.96 -21.81 33.97
C ILE A 217 -4.61 -22.85 34.85
N LEU A 218 -4.62 -24.08 34.39
CA LEU A 218 -5.17 -25.24 35.12
C LEU A 218 -4.06 -26.11 35.66
N ASP A 219 -4.36 -26.79 36.78
CA ASP A 219 -3.50 -27.88 37.31
C ASP A 219 -3.62 -29.10 36.39
N GLN A 220 -2.59 -29.94 36.42
CA GLN A 220 -2.65 -31.23 35.73
C GLN A 220 -3.65 -32.17 36.37
#